data_8b302bc997032248fd8a0714eecdf190
#
_entry.id   8b302bc997032248fd8a0714eecdf190
#
_cell.length_a   1.000
_cell.length_b   1.000
_cell.length_c   1.000
_cell.angle_alpha   90.00
_cell.angle_beta   90.00
_cell.angle_gamma   90.00
#
_symmetry.space_group_name_H-M   'P 1'
#
loop_
_entity.id
_entity.type
_entity.pdbx_description
1 polymer ?
#
loop_
_entity_poly.entity_id
_entity_poly.type
_entity_poly.pdbx_seq_one_letter_code
_entity_poly.pdbx_strand_id
1 'polypeptide(L)'
;MRRTLLAVVLLMLAPFANALAGDAEIKAAQGVIDGQLKAFIANDGELAYSFAAPNVKQTFPSVDIFMSMVTNGYPPVRNPQNYSFGKVEQTGPNSITQQVLIVGPDGKDYEAVYTLELQPDGVFRITGVSLRASNTLST
;
A
#
# COMPACT_ATOMS: atom_id res chain seq x y z
N MET A 1 28.21 33.79 48.43
CA MET A 1 28.14 33.20 47.31
C MET A 1 27.05 32.34 47.13
N ARG A 2 26.44 32.42 46.18
CA ARG A 2 25.31 31.71 45.98
C ARG A 2 25.51 30.79 44.89
N ARG A 3 24.81 29.78 44.79
CA ARG A 3 24.83 28.88 43.77
C ARG A 3 23.58 28.86 43.07
N THR A 4 23.59 28.88 41.80
CA THR A 4 22.39 28.70 41.06
C THR A 4 22.23 27.23 40.73
N LEU A 5 21.11 26.73 41.07
CA LEU A 5 20.76 25.42 40.69
C LEU A 5 20.09 25.43 39.40
N LEU A 6 20.68 24.81 38.47
CA LEU A 6 20.00 24.58 37.22
C LEU A 6 19.14 23.38 37.36
N ALA A 7 17.88 23.57 37.32
CA ALA A 7 16.97 22.48 37.21
C ALA A 7 17.01 21.99 35.79
N VAL A 8 17.57 20.86 35.62
CA VAL A 8 17.52 20.21 34.33
C VAL A 8 16.16 19.55 34.22
N VAL A 9 15.31 20.17 33.45
CA VAL A 9 14.04 19.59 33.14
C VAL A 9 14.32 18.56 32.05
N LEU A 10 14.33 17.33 32.44
CA LEU A 10 14.43 16.28 31.47
C LEU A 10 13.06 16.09 30.86
N LEU A 11 12.94 16.52 29.63
CA LEU A 11 11.71 16.33 28.91
C LEU A 11 11.63 14.88 28.45
N MET A 12 10.77 14.15 29.11
CA MET A 12 10.53 12.77 28.69
C MET A 12 9.57 12.78 27.55
N LEU A 13 10.06 12.35 26.44
CA LEU A 13 9.20 12.16 25.29
C LEU A 13 8.32 10.96 25.53
N ALA A 14 7.05 11.19 25.50
CA ALA A 14 6.08 10.11 25.68
C ALA A 14 6.16 9.14 24.52
N PRO A 15 5.89 7.87 24.76
CA PRO A 15 5.96 6.85 23.72
C PRO A 15 4.77 6.85 22.76
N PHE A 16 4.03 7.93 22.67
CA PHE A 16 2.88 8.01 21.77
C PHE A 16 3.28 8.00 20.31
N ALA A 17 4.54 8.30 20.02
CA ALA A 17 5.02 8.37 18.65
C ALA A 17 4.83 7.06 17.89
N ASN A 18 4.90 5.91 18.58
CA ASN A 18 4.78 4.62 17.91
C ASN A 18 3.38 4.36 17.37
N ALA A 19 2.34 4.72 18.13
CA ALA A 19 0.97 4.54 17.66
C ALA A 19 0.65 5.46 16.49
N LEU A 20 1.11 6.73 16.58
CA LEU A 20 0.91 7.69 15.50
C LEU A 20 1.69 7.30 14.25
N ALA A 21 2.92 6.77 14.43
CA ALA A 21 3.73 6.32 13.29
C ALA A 21 3.07 5.14 12.58
N GLY A 22 2.45 4.20 13.33
CA GLY A 22 1.74 3.08 12.73
C GLY A 22 0.57 3.53 11.86
N ASP A 23 -0.23 4.48 12.35
CA ASP A 23 -1.35 5.03 11.59
C ASP A 23 -0.87 5.81 10.37
N ALA A 24 0.19 6.59 10.50
CA ALA A 24 0.76 7.34 9.39
C ALA A 24 1.32 6.40 8.32
N GLU A 25 1.96 5.31 8.74
CA GLU A 25 2.49 4.30 7.82
C GLU A 25 1.36 3.60 7.06
N ILE A 26 0.30 3.24 7.75
CA ILE A 26 -0.86 2.62 7.12
C ILE A 26 -1.47 3.55 6.07
N LYS A 27 -1.65 4.83 6.41
CA LYS A 27 -2.17 5.80 5.47
C LYS A 27 -1.25 6.00 4.28
N ALA A 28 0.06 6.02 4.50
CA ALA A 28 1.03 6.14 3.42
C ALA A 28 0.97 4.94 2.48
N ALA A 29 0.88 3.73 3.02
CA ALA A 29 0.75 2.51 2.22
C ALA A 29 -0.57 2.50 1.43
N GLN A 30 -1.66 2.87 2.08
CA GLN A 30 -2.96 2.97 1.40
C GLN A 30 -2.94 4.03 0.30
N GLY A 31 -2.23 5.12 0.50
CA GLY A 31 -2.05 6.16 -0.51
C GLY A 31 -1.31 5.65 -1.75
N VAL A 32 -0.34 4.76 -1.57
CA VAL A 32 0.37 4.13 -2.67
C VAL A 32 -0.57 3.24 -3.48
N ILE A 33 -1.37 2.42 -2.81
CA ILE A 33 -2.35 1.55 -3.48
C ILE A 33 -3.39 2.38 -4.22
N ASP A 34 -3.95 3.39 -3.57
CA ASP A 34 -4.93 4.28 -4.17
C ASP A 34 -4.37 4.98 -5.39
N GLY A 35 -3.13 5.47 -5.29
CA GLY A 35 -2.45 6.10 -6.41
C GLY A 35 -2.26 5.15 -7.60
N GLN A 36 -1.90 3.91 -7.34
CA GLN A 36 -1.73 2.93 -8.40
C GLN A 36 -3.07 2.56 -9.06
N LEU A 37 -4.11 2.33 -8.26
CA LEU A 37 -5.43 2.00 -8.81
C LEU A 37 -5.97 3.14 -9.66
N LYS A 38 -5.81 4.38 -9.21
CA LYS A 38 -6.20 5.56 -10.01
C LYS A 38 -5.39 5.67 -11.29
N ALA A 39 -4.10 5.36 -11.24
CA ALA A 39 -3.25 5.36 -12.43
C ALA A 39 -3.71 4.30 -13.44
N PHE A 40 -4.09 3.11 -12.97
CA PHE A 40 -4.66 2.09 -13.85
C PHE A 40 -5.95 2.57 -14.51
N ILE A 41 -6.86 3.16 -13.73
CA ILE A 41 -8.13 3.69 -14.24
C ILE A 41 -7.87 4.76 -15.30
N ALA A 42 -6.88 5.61 -15.08
CA ALA A 42 -6.49 6.67 -16.02
C ALA A 42 -5.67 6.16 -17.20
N ASN A 43 -5.35 4.87 -17.23
CA ASN A 43 -4.47 4.28 -18.23
C ASN A 43 -3.08 4.92 -18.26
N ASP A 44 -2.61 5.33 -17.09
CA ASP A 44 -1.28 5.90 -16.91
C ASP A 44 -0.31 4.81 -16.44
N GLY A 45 0.22 4.07 -17.41
CA GLY A 45 1.07 2.93 -17.12
C GLY A 45 2.38 3.32 -16.43
N GLU A 46 2.96 4.44 -16.81
CA GLU A 46 4.21 4.89 -16.18
C GLU A 46 4.01 5.21 -14.71
N LEU A 47 2.95 5.93 -14.39
CA LEU A 47 2.63 6.25 -13.00
C LEU A 47 2.31 4.98 -12.21
N ALA A 48 1.48 4.10 -12.76
CA ALA A 48 1.15 2.83 -12.11
C ALA A 48 2.40 2.01 -11.79
N TYR A 49 3.31 1.93 -12.74
CA TYR A 49 4.57 1.21 -12.60
C TYR A 49 5.49 1.84 -11.54
N SER A 50 5.43 3.15 -11.38
CA SER A 50 6.26 3.86 -10.40
C SER A 50 5.98 3.45 -8.95
N PHE A 51 4.79 2.93 -8.68
CA PHE A 51 4.41 2.45 -7.34
C PHE A 51 4.92 1.04 -7.04
N ALA A 52 5.45 0.35 -8.03
CA ALA A 52 5.97 -1.01 -7.85
C ALA A 52 7.37 -0.99 -7.25
N ALA A 53 7.64 -1.93 -6.37
CA ALA A 53 8.93 -2.11 -5.74
C ALA A 53 9.96 -2.71 -6.72
N PRO A 54 11.26 -2.62 -6.40
CA PRO A 54 12.29 -3.14 -7.29
C PRO A 54 12.13 -4.62 -7.68
N ASN A 55 11.65 -5.47 -6.76
CA ASN A 55 11.44 -6.88 -7.08
C ASN A 55 10.42 -7.08 -8.21
N VAL A 56 9.34 -6.28 -8.20
CA VAL A 56 8.33 -6.32 -9.25
C VAL A 56 8.93 -5.85 -10.57
N LYS A 57 9.71 -4.78 -10.53
CA LYS A 57 10.36 -4.22 -11.73
C LYS A 57 11.41 -5.15 -12.32
N GLN A 58 12.03 -5.97 -11.49
CA GLN A 58 12.96 -7.00 -11.98
C GLN A 58 12.22 -8.10 -12.73
N THR A 59 11.05 -8.50 -12.23
CA THR A 59 10.23 -9.53 -12.88
C THR A 59 9.56 -8.99 -14.14
N PHE A 60 9.13 -7.74 -14.13
CA PHE A 60 8.46 -7.07 -15.24
C PHE A 60 9.26 -5.82 -15.59
N PRO A 61 10.31 -5.97 -16.43
CA PRO A 61 11.33 -4.92 -16.54
C PRO A 61 10.96 -3.72 -17.41
N SER A 62 9.74 -3.63 -17.91
CA SER A 62 9.27 -2.45 -18.63
C SER A 62 7.82 -2.15 -18.27
N VAL A 63 7.41 -0.90 -18.51
CA VAL A 63 6.02 -0.49 -18.31
C VAL A 63 5.08 -1.34 -19.16
N ASP A 64 5.44 -1.59 -20.41
CA ASP A 64 4.60 -2.37 -21.32
C ASP A 64 4.41 -3.81 -20.82
N ILE A 65 5.47 -4.44 -20.38
CA ILE A 65 5.42 -5.81 -19.84
C ILE A 65 4.56 -5.83 -18.57
N PHE A 66 4.77 -4.85 -17.68
CA PHE A 66 4.00 -4.72 -16.46
C PHE A 66 2.52 -4.53 -16.74
N MET A 67 2.17 -3.59 -17.62
CA MET A 67 0.77 -3.30 -17.95
C MET A 67 0.09 -4.47 -18.65
N SER A 68 0.81 -5.21 -19.49
CA SER A 68 0.31 -6.40 -20.14
C SER A 68 -0.01 -7.49 -19.10
N MET A 69 0.87 -7.69 -18.14
CA MET A 69 0.66 -8.64 -17.06
C MET A 69 -0.59 -8.28 -16.23
N VAL A 70 -0.72 -7.02 -15.85
CA VAL A 70 -1.86 -6.57 -15.05
C VAL A 70 -3.17 -6.69 -15.83
N THR A 71 -3.17 -6.30 -17.09
CA THR A 71 -4.35 -6.36 -17.95
C THR A 71 -4.83 -7.80 -18.12
N ASN A 72 -3.91 -8.73 -18.32
CA ASN A 72 -4.26 -10.13 -18.58
C ASN A 72 -4.51 -10.94 -17.33
N GLY A 73 -3.75 -10.68 -16.26
CA GLY A 73 -3.79 -11.48 -15.05
C GLY A 73 -4.63 -10.90 -13.92
N TYR A 74 -4.87 -9.59 -13.92
CA TYR A 74 -5.51 -8.91 -12.80
C TYR A 74 -6.59 -7.91 -13.27
N PRO A 75 -7.58 -8.37 -14.06
CA PRO A 75 -8.58 -7.43 -14.61
C PRO A 75 -9.30 -6.58 -13.56
N PRO A 76 -9.68 -7.12 -12.38
CA PRO A 76 -10.30 -6.30 -11.35
C PRO A 76 -9.42 -5.17 -10.81
N VAL A 77 -8.11 -5.39 -10.77
CA VAL A 77 -7.12 -4.39 -10.36
C VAL A 77 -6.90 -3.37 -11.49
N ARG A 78 -6.83 -3.88 -12.72
CA ARG A 78 -6.58 -3.04 -13.89
C ARG A 78 -7.73 -2.06 -14.14
N ASN A 79 -8.96 -2.50 -13.87
CA ASN A 79 -10.15 -1.72 -14.22
C ASN A 79 -11.25 -1.88 -13.17
N PRO A 80 -11.00 -1.46 -11.93
CA PRO A 80 -12.02 -1.59 -10.88
C PRO A 80 -13.19 -0.65 -11.15
N GLN A 81 -14.41 -1.13 -10.93
CA GLN A 81 -15.57 -0.25 -10.87
C GLN A 81 -15.62 0.51 -9.55
N ASN A 82 -15.19 -0.14 -8.49
CA ASN A 82 -15.13 0.44 -7.16
C ASN A 82 -14.14 -0.36 -6.30
N TYR A 83 -13.60 0.28 -5.28
CA TYR A 83 -12.74 -0.41 -4.33
C TYR A 83 -12.76 0.27 -2.97
N SER A 84 -12.50 -0.50 -1.94
CA SER A 84 -12.37 0.00 -0.58
C SER A 84 -11.31 -0.81 0.17
N PHE A 85 -10.72 -0.20 1.19
CA PHE A 85 -9.73 -0.87 2.01
C PHE A 85 -10.41 -1.72 3.08
N GLY A 86 -9.93 -2.94 3.24
CA GLY A 86 -10.35 -3.85 4.29
C GLY A 86 -9.30 -3.97 5.39
N LYS A 87 -8.98 -5.21 5.76
CA LYS A 87 -8.03 -5.48 6.84
C LYS A 87 -6.63 -5.02 6.47
N VAL A 88 -5.92 -4.51 7.46
CA VAL A 88 -4.52 -4.12 7.31
C VAL A 88 -3.71 -4.74 8.44
N GLU A 89 -2.52 -5.23 8.12
CA GLU A 89 -1.59 -5.78 9.09
C GLU A 89 -0.20 -5.25 8.83
N GLN A 90 0.50 -4.95 9.91
CA GLN A 90 1.94 -4.70 9.82
C GLN A 90 2.63 -6.05 9.97
N THR A 91 3.19 -6.55 8.87
CA THR A 91 3.74 -7.90 8.80
C THR A 91 5.24 -7.96 9.05
N GLY A 92 5.85 -6.81 9.31
CA GLY A 92 7.26 -6.69 9.65
C GLY A 92 7.60 -5.26 9.97
N PRO A 93 8.86 -4.95 10.33
CA PRO A 93 9.25 -3.57 10.68
C PRO A 93 8.99 -2.57 9.57
N ASN A 94 9.10 -3.03 8.32
CA ASN A 94 8.95 -2.18 7.15
C ASN A 94 7.91 -2.72 6.17
N SER A 95 7.07 -3.65 6.60
CA SER A 95 6.15 -4.36 5.70
C SER A 95 4.72 -4.21 6.15
N ILE A 96 3.83 -3.95 5.21
CA ILE A 96 2.40 -3.84 5.43
C ILE A 96 1.69 -4.74 4.43
N THR A 97 0.67 -5.44 4.91
CA THR A 97 -0.24 -6.21 4.09
C THR A 97 -1.61 -5.59 4.18
N GLN A 98 -2.17 -5.21 3.04
CA GLN A 98 -3.45 -4.50 2.97
C GLN A 98 -4.42 -5.25 2.08
N GLN A 99 -5.57 -5.59 2.65
CA GLN A 99 -6.69 -6.13 1.90
C GLN A 99 -7.42 -5.00 1.17
N VAL A 100 -7.75 -5.22 -0.09
CA VAL A 100 -8.57 -4.31 -0.88
C VAL A 100 -9.76 -5.08 -1.43
N LEU A 101 -10.95 -4.58 -1.14
CA LEU A 101 -12.18 -5.15 -1.66
C LEU A 101 -12.50 -4.43 -2.96
N ILE A 102 -12.66 -5.18 -4.05
CA ILE A 102 -12.77 -4.61 -5.38
C ILE A 102 -14.03 -5.13 -6.07
N VAL A 103 -14.77 -4.23 -6.67
CA VAL A 103 -15.77 -4.61 -7.67
C VAL A 103 -15.09 -4.55 -9.02
N GLY A 104 -15.00 -5.70 -9.69
CA GLY A 104 -14.32 -5.79 -10.97
C GLY A 104 -15.13 -5.22 -12.14
N PRO A 105 -14.54 -5.20 -13.34
CA PRO A 105 -15.24 -4.70 -14.52
C PRO A 105 -16.44 -5.56 -14.90
N ASP A 106 -16.48 -6.80 -14.44
CA ASP A 106 -17.60 -7.72 -14.63
C ASP A 106 -18.72 -7.53 -13.59
N GLY A 107 -18.56 -6.58 -12.65
CA GLY A 107 -19.52 -6.34 -11.58
C GLY A 107 -19.44 -7.31 -10.42
N LYS A 108 -18.49 -8.23 -10.44
CA LYS A 108 -18.31 -9.22 -9.37
C LYS A 108 -17.36 -8.71 -8.30
N ASP A 109 -17.47 -9.30 -7.12
CA ASP A 109 -16.63 -8.94 -5.99
C ASP A 109 -15.34 -9.76 -5.97
N TYR A 110 -14.26 -9.07 -5.72
CA TYR A 110 -12.92 -9.65 -5.61
C TYR A 110 -12.24 -9.13 -4.36
N GLU A 111 -11.23 -9.87 -3.96
CA GLU A 111 -10.35 -9.47 -2.87
C GLU A 111 -8.93 -9.47 -3.39
N ALA A 112 -8.26 -8.35 -3.26
CA ALA A 112 -6.84 -8.25 -3.53
C ALA A 112 -6.09 -8.07 -2.22
N VAL A 113 -4.96 -8.75 -2.07
CA VAL A 113 -4.07 -8.59 -0.93
C VAL A 113 -2.77 -8.00 -1.45
N TYR A 114 -2.53 -6.76 -1.07
CA TYR A 114 -1.33 -6.03 -1.42
C TYR A 114 -0.29 -6.20 -0.33
N THR A 115 0.93 -6.47 -0.72
CA THR A 115 2.07 -6.37 0.18
C THR A 115 2.92 -5.19 -0.23
N LEU A 116 3.32 -4.39 0.75
CA LEU A 116 4.12 -3.19 0.53
C LEU A 116 5.30 -3.20 1.48
N GLU A 117 6.37 -2.58 1.04
CA GLU A 117 7.58 -2.48 1.83
C GLU A 117 8.12 -1.07 1.79
N LEU A 118 8.50 -0.58 2.96
CA LEU A 118 9.13 0.73 3.09
C LEU A 118 10.53 0.65 2.49
N GLN A 119 10.77 1.48 1.49
CA GLN A 119 12.05 1.54 0.79
C GLN A 119 13.03 2.44 1.54
N PRO A 120 14.33 2.35 1.23
CA PRO A 120 15.33 3.21 1.87
C PRO A 120 15.08 4.71 1.71
N ASP A 121 14.35 5.11 0.68
CA ASP A 121 13.98 6.50 0.46
C ASP A 121 12.79 6.97 1.30
N GLY A 122 12.25 6.09 2.14
CA GLY A 122 11.12 6.43 3.01
C GLY A 122 9.75 6.29 2.36
N VAL A 123 9.67 5.73 1.17
CA VAL A 123 8.43 5.57 0.41
C VAL A 123 8.04 4.10 0.40
N PHE A 124 6.77 3.82 0.68
CA PHE A 124 6.23 2.47 0.49
C PHE A 124 6.07 2.17 -0.99
N ARG A 125 6.44 0.95 -1.38
CA ARG A 125 6.18 0.44 -2.73
C ARG A 125 5.61 -0.95 -2.67
N ILE A 126 4.86 -1.29 -3.70
CA ILE A 126 4.12 -2.55 -3.78
C ILE A 126 5.08 -3.67 -4.18
N THR A 127 5.18 -4.67 -3.32
CA THR A 127 6.04 -5.84 -3.56
C THR A 127 5.28 -7.02 -4.14
N GLY A 128 3.95 -7.01 -4.03
CA GLY A 128 3.13 -8.07 -4.58
C GLY A 128 1.64 -7.80 -4.41
N VAL A 129 0.86 -8.49 -5.22
CA VAL A 129 -0.60 -8.47 -5.16
C VAL A 129 -1.07 -9.90 -5.43
N SER A 130 -1.94 -10.41 -4.57
CA SER A 130 -2.68 -11.63 -4.86
C SER A 130 -4.16 -11.29 -5.03
N LEU A 131 -4.82 -11.96 -5.97
CA LEU A 131 -6.20 -11.67 -6.32
C LEU A 131 -7.02 -12.96 -6.26
N ARG A 132 -8.20 -12.86 -5.67
CA ARG A 132 -9.15 -13.98 -5.66
C ARG A 132 -10.57 -13.45 -5.73
N ALA A 133 -11.48 -14.29 -6.20
CA ALA A 133 -12.90 -14.01 -6.11
C ALA A 133 -13.31 -13.93 -4.65
N SER A 134 -14.12 -12.93 -4.31
CA SER A 134 -14.64 -12.83 -2.96
C SER A 134 -15.80 -13.78 -2.80
N ASN A 135 -15.72 -14.64 -1.78
CA ASN A 135 -16.80 -15.55 -1.44
C ASN A 135 -17.72 -14.96 -0.39
N THR A 136 -17.93 -13.68 -0.42
CA THR A 136 -18.97 -13.11 0.42
C THR A 136 -20.30 -13.64 -0.11
N LEU A 137 -20.71 -14.75 0.44
CA LEU A 137 -22.05 -15.20 0.25
C LEU A 137 -22.93 -14.22 0.97
N SER A 138 -23.50 -13.35 0.20
CA SER A 138 -24.65 -12.65 0.69
C SER A 138 -25.79 -13.66 0.65
N THR A 139 -26.09 -14.17 1.73
CA THR A 139 -27.35 -14.90 1.88
C THR A 139 -28.46 -13.90 2.10
#